data_a9c16abf1bcd4343aa05645fd1acfca1
#
_entry.id   a9c16abf1bcd4343aa05645fd1acfca1
#
_cell.length_a   1.000
_cell.length_b   1.000
_cell.length_c   1.000
_cell.angle_alpha   90.00
_cell.angle_beta   90.00
_cell.angle_gamma   90.00
#
_symmetry.space_group_name_H-M   'P 1'
#
loop_
_entity.id
_entity.type
_entity.pdbx_description
1 polymer ?
#
loop_
_entity_poly.entity_id
_entity_poly.type
_entity_poly.pdbx_seq_one_letter_code
_entity_poly.pdbx_strand_id
1 'polypeptide(L)'
;MSARSPRKGLTFSPGNHQYRLDGKHVPGVTTILGVLDKAALPKWAAGCVAEYVADDPDAVETLRSLGRKGMVNALKEIPWKRRDDAGARGTTLHDYAEKLLRGEEVDVDEELVPVVESALDFLEEWEIEPVLLEFAVASREHWYAGTGDLIARYRRPDTGHRGVGIFDWKSGKKVYPEAVWQLNAYAFAEFHGLAGDEHPVPACDGAFGVHIRADGFDVSPGAFGPEIFDEFVAIRRTHEIAKRGRGDWRTPGSGHLGIAIQKGTAA
;
A
#
# COMPACT_ATOMS: atom_id res chain seq x y z
N MET A 1 -36.81 -10.97 17.54
CA MET A 1 -35.65 -10.08 17.33
C MET A 1 -34.40 -10.89 17.60
N SER A 2 -33.67 -11.31 16.55
CA SER A 2 -32.42 -12.08 16.72
C SER A 2 -31.35 -11.14 17.26
N ALA A 3 -30.81 -11.44 18.43
CA ALA A 3 -29.68 -10.72 19.02
C ALA A 3 -28.50 -10.80 18.02
N ARG A 4 -28.08 -9.67 17.45
CA ARG A 4 -26.86 -9.59 16.66
C ARG A 4 -25.70 -10.01 17.56
N SER A 5 -24.94 -11.03 17.15
CA SER A 5 -23.69 -11.36 17.83
C SER A 5 -22.83 -10.10 17.96
N PRO A 6 -22.14 -9.92 19.10
CA PRO A 6 -21.33 -8.73 19.31
C PRO A 6 -20.29 -8.59 18.16
N ARG A 7 -20.10 -7.37 17.66
CA ARG A 7 -19.08 -7.04 16.66
C ARG A 7 -17.71 -7.38 17.26
N LYS A 8 -16.89 -8.11 16.49
CA LYS A 8 -15.53 -8.48 16.92
C LYS A 8 -14.50 -7.39 16.56
N GLY A 9 -14.92 -6.39 15.76
CA GLY A 9 -14.07 -5.33 15.29
C GLY A 9 -13.08 -5.77 14.23
N LEU A 10 -12.12 -4.86 13.95
CA LEU A 10 -11.00 -5.09 13.04
C LEU A 10 -9.87 -5.80 13.78
N THR A 11 -9.27 -6.81 13.14
CA THR A 11 -8.02 -7.43 13.59
C THR A 11 -7.03 -7.48 12.44
N PHE A 12 -5.74 -7.30 12.76
CA PHE A 12 -4.64 -7.35 11.80
C PHE A 12 -3.62 -8.40 12.23
N SER A 13 -3.13 -9.19 11.28
CA SER A 13 -2.08 -10.18 11.47
C SER A 13 -0.83 -9.76 10.71
N PRO A 14 0.21 -9.24 11.38
CA PRO A 14 1.41 -8.71 10.71
C PRO A 14 2.16 -9.78 9.89
N GLY A 15 2.28 -11.02 10.40
CA GLY A 15 3.07 -12.08 9.78
C GLY A 15 2.61 -12.49 8.38
N ASN A 16 1.33 -12.31 8.05
CA ASN A 16 0.78 -12.60 6.72
C ASN A 16 0.06 -11.40 6.11
N HIS A 17 0.17 -10.24 6.73
CA HIS A 17 -0.43 -8.97 6.32
C HIS A 17 -1.92 -9.08 5.98
N GLN A 18 -2.69 -9.73 6.88
CA GLN A 18 -4.11 -10.00 6.67
C GLN A 18 -4.99 -9.26 7.66
N TYR A 19 -6.08 -8.71 7.13
CA TYR A 19 -7.13 -8.07 7.93
C TYR A 19 -8.36 -8.98 8.05
N ARG A 20 -8.98 -8.95 9.23
CA ARG A 20 -10.31 -9.54 9.45
C ARG A 20 -11.22 -8.53 10.11
N LEU A 21 -12.39 -8.35 9.56
CA LEU A 21 -13.44 -7.49 10.07
C LEU A 21 -14.61 -8.37 10.55
N ASP A 22 -14.97 -8.23 11.82
CA ASP A 22 -16.00 -9.06 12.48
C ASP A 22 -15.78 -10.58 12.30
N GLY A 23 -14.49 -11.00 12.30
CA GLY A 23 -14.06 -12.38 12.14
C GLY A 23 -14.01 -12.91 10.71
N LYS A 24 -14.39 -12.09 9.71
CA LYS A 24 -14.32 -12.44 8.29
C LYS A 24 -13.13 -11.76 7.61
N HIS A 25 -12.53 -12.43 6.64
CA HIS A 25 -11.47 -11.83 5.83
C HIS A 25 -11.99 -10.59 5.10
N VAL A 26 -11.22 -9.51 5.17
CA VAL A 26 -11.47 -8.25 4.46
C VAL A 26 -10.22 -7.86 3.65
N PRO A 27 -10.35 -7.45 2.38
CA PRO A 27 -9.19 -7.07 1.59
C PRO A 27 -8.58 -5.76 2.10
N GLY A 28 -7.24 -5.69 2.08
CA GLY A 28 -6.50 -4.45 2.33
C GLY A 28 -6.60 -3.47 1.16
N VAL A 29 -6.52 -2.16 1.44
CA VAL A 29 -6.53 -1.09 0.43
C VAL A 29 -5.48 -1.34 -0.66
N THR A 30 -4.24 -1.64 -0.29
CA THR A 30 -3.16 -1.92 -1.25
C THR A 30 -3.43 -3.16 -2.11
N THR A 31 -4.11 -4.18 -1.55
CA THR A 31 -4.56 -5.36 -2.29
C THR A 31 -5.65 -5.01 -3.32
N ILE A 32 -6.56 -4.13 -2.93
CA ILE A 32 -7.62 -3.61 -3.82
C ILE A 32 -7.00 -2.84 -4.98
N LEU A 33 -6.11 -1.90 -4.69
CA LEU A 33 -5.41 -1.09 -5.71
C LEU A 33 -4.52 -1.95 -6.63
N GLY A 34 -4.14 -3.13 -6.19
CA GLY A 34 -3.41 -4.11 -7.01
C GLY A 34 -4.17 -4.62 -8.23
N VAL A 35 -5.47 -4.30 -8.42
CA VAL A 35 -6.23 -4.60 -9.64
C VAL A 35 -5.89 -3.63 -10.78
N LEU A 36 -5.37 -2.46 -10.45
CA LEU A 36 -4.95 -1.47 -11.44
C LEU A 36 -3.72 -1.96 -12.20
N ASP A 37 -3.70 -1.70 -13.50
CA ASP A 37 -2.56 -2.06 -14.33
C ASP A 37 -1.32 -1.27 -13.93
N LYS A 38 -0.22 -2.00 -13.74
CA LYS A 38 1.11 -1.45 -13.49
C LYS A 38 2.00 -1.66 -14.71
N ALA A 39 1.62 -1.05 -15.82
CA ALA A 39 2.29 -1.19 -17.12
C ALA A 39 3.82 -0.98 -17.08
N ALA A 40 4.33 -0.22 -16.12
CA ALA A 40 5.76 -0.03 -15.92
C ALA A 40 6.49 -1.26 -15.34
N LEU A 41 5.81 -2.12 -14.58
CA LEU A 41 6.46 -3.25 -13.89
C LEU A 41 7.09 -4.29 -14.84
N PRO A 42 6.45 -4.73 -15.94
CA PRO A 42 7.10 -5.65 -16.88
C PRO A 42 8.39 -5.10 -17.46
N LYS A 43 8.40 -3.80 -17.84
CA LYS A 43 9.59 -3.12 -18.36
C LYS A 43 10.67 -2.99 -17.30
N TRP A 44 10.29 -2.63 -16.08
CA TRP A 44 11.22 -2.56 -14.95
C TRP A 44 11.83 -3.93 -14.64
N ALA A 45 11.01 -5.00 -14.58
CA ALA A 45 11.51 -6.34 -14.30
C ALA A 45 12.48 -6.84 -15.38
N ALA A 46 12.17 -6.59 -16.66
CA ALA A 46 13.08 -6.89 -17.76
C ALA A 46 14.39 -6.10 -17.65
N GLY A 47 14.31 -4.80 -17.26
CA GLY A 47 15.46 -3.94 -17.01
C GLY A 47 16.34 -4.48 -15.90
N CYS A 48 15.79 -4.90 -14.77
CA CYS A 48 16.54 -5.48 -13.66
C CYS A 48 17.39 -6.69 -14.09
N VAL A 49 16.84 -7.56 -14.93
CA VAL A 49 17.57 -8.74 -15.44
C VAL A 49 18.64 -8.31 -16.45
N ALA A 50 18.32 -7.37 -17.34
CA ALA A 50 19.26 -6.89 -18.34
C ALA A 50 20.48 -6.19 -17.70
N GLU A 51 20.24 -5.31 -16.72
CA GLU A 51 21.28 -4.64 -15.93
C GLU A 51 22.17 -5.67 -15.21
N TYR A 52 21.56 -6.63 -14.50
CA TYR A 52 22.33 -7.67 -13.81
C TYR A 52 23.25 -8.45 -14.75
N VAL A 53 22.77 -8.78 -15.95
CA VAL A 53 23.58 -9.51 -16.95
C VAL A 53 24.67 -8.62 -17.53
N ALA A 54 24.45 -7.32 -17.67
CA ALA A 54 25.41 -6.38 -18.24
C ALA A 54 26.50 -5.95 -17.25
N ASP A 55 26.13 -5.78 -15.98
CA ASP A 55 26.99 -5.17 -14.96
C ASP A 55 27.88 -6.19 -14.23
N ASP A 56 27.45 -7.48 -14.17
CA ASP A 56 28.18 -8.54 -13.43
C ASP A 56 28.38 -9.80 -14.27
N PRO A 57 29.37 -9.79 -15.21
CA PRO A 57 29.72 -10.95 -16.04
C PRO A 57 30.14 -12.19 -15.26
N ASP A 58 30.79 -12.01 -14.10
CA ASP A 58 31.32 -13.12 -13.26
C ASP A 58 30.13 -13.82 -12.56
N ALA A 59 29.15 -13.05 -12.06
CA ALA A 59 27.93 -13.63 -11.51
C ALA A 59 27.14 -14.39 -12.58
N VAL A 60 27.10 -13.88 -13.83
CA VAL A 60 26.45 -14.58 -14.96
C VAL A 60 27.14 -15.90 -15.26
N GLU A 61 28.48 -15.96 -15.25
CA GLU A 61 29.21 -17.23 -15.44
C GLU A 61 28.91 -18.22 -14.32
N THR A 62 28.85 -17.73 -13.08
CA THR A 62 28.42 -18.55 -11.93
C THR A 62 27.01 -19.12 -12.16
N LEU A 63 26.07 -18.31 -12.64
CA LEU A 63 24.73 -18.79 -12.96
C LEU A 63 24.70 -19.82 -14.09
N ARG A 64 25.60 -19.71 -15.08
CA ARG A 64 25.72 -20.71 -16.16
C ARG A 64 26.10 -22.08 -15.62
N SER A 65 26.93 -22.17 -14.56
CA SER A 65 27.29 -23.41 -13.93
C SER A 65 26.12 -24.20 -13.35
N LEU A 66 25.00 -23.53 -13.05
CA LEU A 66 23.76 -24.16 -12.60
C LEU A 66 22.96 -24.87 -13.72
N GLY A 67 23.46 -24.79 -14.96
CA GLY A 67 22.77 -25.24 -16.15
C GLY A 67 21.56 -24.35 -16.51
N ARG A 68 21.00 -24.54 -17.70
CA ARG A 68 19.93 -23.66 -18.26
C ARG A 68 18.75 -23.44 -17.30
N LYS A 69 18.26 -24.50 -16.65
CA LYS A 69 17.07 -24.40 -15.77
C LYS A 69 17.40 -23.61 -14.50
N GLY A 70 18.56 -23.87 -13.90
CA GLY A 70 19.02 -23.13 -12.71
C GLY A 70 19.23 -21.66 -13.01
N MET A 71 19.94 -21.34 -14.10
CA MET A 71 20.16 -19.96 -14.54
C MET A 71 18.85 -19.21 -14.78
N VAL A 72 17.88 -19.80 -15.51
CA VAL A 72 16.58 -19.15 -15.78
C VAL A 72 15.82 -18.87 -14.47
N ASN A 73 15.85 -19.81 -13.53
CA ASN A 73 15.18 -19.60 -12.24
C ASN A 73 15.85 -18.47 -11.44
N ALA A 74 17.17 -18.47 -11.33
CA ALA A 74 17.90 -17.40 -10.63
C ALA A 74 17.67 -16.03 -11.25
N LEU A 75 17.70 -15.91 -12.58
CA LEU A 75 17.40 -14.64 -13.28
C LEU A 75 15.98 -14.13 -13.02
N LYS A 76 15.00 -15.02 -12.91
CA LYS A 76 13.61 -14.64 -12.58
C LYS A 76 13.48 -14.07 -11.17
N GLU A 77 14.34 -14.44 -10.24
CA GLU A 77 14.27 -13.96 -8.84
C GLU A 77 14.87 -12.55 -8.67
N ILE A 78 15.70 -12.05 -9.61
CA ILE A 78 16.38 -10.76 -9.52
C ILE A 78 15.43 -9.59 -9.30
N PRO A 79 14.34 -9.41 -10.08
CA PRO A 79 13.40 -8.31 -9.84
C PRO A 79 12.73 -8.42 -8.46
N TRP A 80 12.38 -9.62 -8.03
CA TRP A 80 11.74 -9.85 -6.73
C TRP A 80 12.69 -9.49 -5.58
N LYS A 81 13.94 -9.93 -5.66
CA LYS A 81 14.95 -9.58 -4.66
C LYS A 81 15.16 -8.06 -4.58
N ARG A 82 15.33 -7.37 -5.73
CA ARG A 82 15.46 -5.90 -5.76
C ARG A 82 14.24 -5.19 -5.16
N ARG A 83 13.03 -5.72 -5.41
CA ARG A 83 11.79 -5.20 -4.80
C ARG A 83 11.78 -5.39 -3.29
N ASP A 84 12.15 -6.58 -2.82
CA ASP A 84 12.13 -6.93 -1.40
C ASP A 84 13.19 -6.12 -0.62
N ASP A 85 14.39 -5.92 -1.19
CA ASP A 85 15.43 -5.05 -0.64
C ASP A 85 14.96 -3.58 -0.55
N ALA A 86 14.23 -3.10 -1.56
CA ALA A 86 13.64 -1.76 -1.54
C ALA A 86 12.51 -1.65 -0.49
N GLY A 87 11.71 -2.69 -0.33
CA GLY A 87 10.66 -2.76 0.70
C GLY A 87 11.24 -2.75 2.11
N ALA A 88 12.30 -3.50 2.37
CA ALA A 88 12.96 -3.52 3.68
C ALA A 88 13.47 -2.13 4.08
N ARG A 89 14.13 -1.39 3.15
CA ARG A 89 14.55 0.00 3.41
C ARG A 89 13.39 0.93 3.68
N GLY A 90 12.26 0.74 2.98
CA GLY A 90 11.04 1.50 3.23
C GLY A 90 10.49 1.29 4.63
N THR A 91 10.37 0.05 5.08
CA THR A 91 9.91 -0.30 6.43
C THR A 91 10.79 0.35 7.49
N THR A 92 12.12 0.33 7.33
CA THR A 92 13.05 0.96 8.27
C THR A 92 12.81 2.47 8.39
N LEU A 93 12.54 3.17 7.27
CA LEU A 93 12.22 4.60 7.31
C LEU A 93 10.91 4.88 8.07
N HIS A 94 9.86 4.07 7.82
CA HIS A 94 8.60 4.20 8.54
C HIS A 94 8.79 4.01 10.05
N ASP A 95 9.55 2.98 10.46
CA ASP A 95 9.85 2.71 11.86
C ASP A 95 10.60 3.88 12.53
N TYR A 96 11.53 4.52 11.82
CA TYR A 96 12.24 5.69 12.34
C TYR A 96 11.31 6.90 12.43
N ALA A 97 10.53 7.19 11.40
CA ALA A 97 9.58 8.31 11.40
C ALA A 97 8.55 8.17 12.53
N GLU A 98 8.04 6.96 12.76
CA GLU A 98 7.11 6.66 13.85
C GLU A 98 7.73 6.94 15.23
N LYS A 99 8.95 6.45 15.49
CA LYS A 99 9.67 6.66 16.75
C LYS A 99 9.96 8.14 17.00
N LEU A 100 10.44 8.85 15.97
CA LEU A 100 10.68 10.30 16.06
C LEU A 100 9.40 11.07 16.43
N LEU A 101 8.27 10.73 15.79
CA LEU A 101 6.98 11.35 16.08
C LEU A 101 6.44 11.03 17.48
N ARG A 102 6.90 9.91 18.07
CA ARG A 102 6.63 9.57 19.49
C ARG A 102 7.58 10.22 20.46
N GLY A 103 8.60 10.94 19.99
CA GLY A 103 9.65 11.54 20.83
C GLY A 103 10.59 10.50 21.44
N GLU A 104 10.73 9.33 20.81
CA GLU A 104 11.63 8.29 21.25
C GLU A 104 13.06 8.56 20.74
N GLU A 105 14.08 8.20 21.53
CA GLU A 105 15.46 8.18 21.06
C GLU A 105 15.64 7.03 20.07
N VAL A 106 16.28 7.32 18.95
CA VAL A 106 16.49 6.36 17.87
C VAL A 106 17.99 6.18 17.66
N ASP A 107 18.47 4.94 17.78
CA ASP A 107 19.80 4.57 17.32
C ASP A 107 19.72 4.33 15.80
N VAL A 108 20.33 5.24 15.04
CA VAL A 108 20.21 5.27 13.58
C VAL A 108 21.51 4.75 12.97
N ASP A 109 21.40 3.79 12.07
CA ASP A 109 22.54 3.34 11.27
C ASP A 109 23.15 4.53 10.51
N GLU A 110 24.48 4.64 10.48
CA GLU A 110 25.22 5.77 9.90
C GLU A 110 24.78 6.08 8.45
N GLU A 111 24.49 5.04 7.66
CA GLU A 111 24.02 5.17 6.28
C GLU A 111 22.62 5.81 6.15
N LEU A 112 21.81 5.74 7.21
CA LEU A 112 20.43 6.27 7.23
C LEU A 112 20.32 7.63 7.89
N VAL A 113 21.37 8.11 8.55
CA VAL A 113 21.37 9.43 9.22
C VAL A 113 20.87 10.54 8.29
N PRO A 114 21.36 10.69 7.03
CA PRO A 114 20.88 11.77 6.16
C PRO A 114 19.39 11.67 5.81
N VAL A 115 18.84 10.44 5.74
CA VAL A 115 17.42 10.23 5.46
C VAL A 115 16.58 10.61 6.68
N VAL A 116 17.05 10.28 7.89
CA VAL A 116 16.39 10.64 9.15
C VAL A 116 16.42 12.16 9.38
N GLU A 117 17.55 12.82 9.07
CA GLU A 117 17.66 14.28 9.11
C GLU A 117 16.64 14.92 8.17
N SER A 118 16.52 14.46 6.94
CA SER A 118 15.50 14.94 5.99
C SER A 118 14.07 14.73 6.49
N ALA A 119 13.82 13.65 7.24
CA ALA A 119 12.51 13.44 7.86
C ALA A 119 12.24 14.45 8.99
N LEU A 120 13.26 14.74 9.82
CA LEU A 120 13.16 15.76 10.86
C LEU A 120 12.92 17.16 10.27
N ASP A 121 13.63 17.51 9.19
CA ASP A 121 13.43 18.78 8.49
C ASP A 121 11.98 18.91 7.98
N PHE A 122 11.40 17.83 7.43
CA PHE A 122 9.99 17.82 7.06
C PHE A 122 9.06 18.07 8.25
N LEU A 123 9.28 17.37 9.37
CA LEU A 123 8.44 17.50 10.57
C LEU A 123 8.47 18.92 11.13
N GLU A 124 9.66 19.56 11.13
CA GLU A 124 9.84 20.92 11.61
C GLU A 124 9.26 21.96 10.63
N GLU A 125 9.59 21.87 9.35
CA GLU A 125 9.17 22.85 8.34
C GLU A 125 7.64 22.85 8.14
N TRP A 126 7.01 21.68 8.23
CA TRP A 126 5.55 21.54 8.12
C TRP A 126 4.82 21.64 9.46
N GLU A 127 5.52 21.92 10.55
CA GLU A 127 4.96 22.00 11.92
C GLU A 127 4.03 20.81 12.20
N ILE A 128 4.53 19.58 11.98
CA ILE A 128 3.73 18.35 12.09
C ILE A 128 3.44 18.02 13.55
N GLU A 129 2.16 18.01 13.91
CA GLU A 129 1.66 17.52 15.21
C GLU A 129 0.84 16.25 15.00
N PRO A 130 1.32 15.06 15.40
CA PRO A 130 0.63 13.81 15.14
C PRO A 130 -0.71 13.72 15.88
N VAL A 131 -1.72 13.20 15.18
CA VAL A 131 -3.05 12.89 15.73
C VAL A 131 -3.24 11.37 15.78
N LEU A 132 -2.87 10.67 14.70
CA LEU A 132 -2.83 9.21 14.63
C LEU A 132 -1.53 8.78 13.95
N LEU A 133 -0.89 7.74 14.49
CA LEU A 133 0.32 7.10 13.95
C LEU A 133 0.06 5.62 13.74
N GLU A 134 0.48 5.06 12.59
CA GLU A 134 0.37 3.64 12.26
C GLU A 134 -1.01 3.08 12.64
N PHE A 135 -2.05 3.71 12.14
CA PHE A 135 -3.41 3.45 12.56
C PHE A 135 -4.16 2.53 11.59
N ALA A 136 -4.77 1.49 12.13
CA ALA A 136 -5.60 0.58 11.37
C ALA A 136 -7.00 1.17 11.13
N VAL A 137 -7.50 1.11 9.89
CA VAL A 137 -8.83 1.57 9.50
C VAL A 137 -9.65 0.47 8.84
N ALA A 138 -10.97 0.60 8.90
CA ALA A 138 -11.86 -0.26 8.12
C ALA A 138 -13.19 0.42 7.77
N SER A 139 -13.84 -0.12 6.75
CA SER A 139 -15.22 0.17 6.39
C SER A 139 -16.01 -1.14 6.25
N ARG A 140 -17.12 -1.24 6.98
CA ARG A 140 -18.10 -2.34 6.83
C ARG A 140 -18.96 -2.14 5.61
N GLU A 141 -19.30 -0.90 5.31
CA GLU A 141 -20.12 -0.53 4.17
C GLU A 141 -19.45 -0.96 2.85
N HIS A 142 -18.19 -0.58 2.69
CA HIS A 142 -17.44 -0.86 1.46
C HIS A 142 -16.56 -2.11 1.57
N TRP A 143 -16.48 -2.74 2.75
CA TRP A 143 -15.76 -3.99 3.02
C TRP A 143 -14.29 -3.95 2.61
N TYR A 144 -13.55 -3.06 3.25
CA TYR A 144 -12.10 -2.96 3.13
C TYR A 144 -11.46 -2.59 4.47
N ALA A 145 -10.15 -2.78 4.57
CA ALA A 145 -9.33 -2.34 5.70
C ALA A 145 -7.96 -1.88 5.22
N GLY A 146 -7.20 -1.25 6.10
CA GLY A 146 -5.84 -0.84 5.82
C GLY A 146 -5.14 -0.29 7.04
N THR A 147 -3.88 0.09 6.87
CA THR A 147 -3.09 0.83 7.85
C THR A 147 -2.58 2.09 7.20
N GLY A 148 -2.85 3.22 7.81
CA GLY A 148 -2.34 4.52 7.39
C GLY A 148 -1.17 4.93 8.28
N ASP A 149 -0.21 5.64 7.71
CA ASP A 149 1.04 5.99 8.38
C ASP A 149 0.82 7.13 9.40
N LEU A 150 0.19 8.24 8.97
CA LEU A 150 0.07 9.44 9.78
C LEU A 150 -1.20 10.24 9.43
N ILE A 151 -1.96 10.64 10.47
CA ILE A 151 -2.84 11.81 10.42
C ILE A 151 -2.25 12.83 11.39
N ALA A 152 -2.07 14.07 10.92
CA ALA A 152 -1.44 15.13 11.70
C ALA A 152 -2.10 16.48 11.47
N ARG A 153 -2.01 17.37 12.49
CA ARG A 153 -2.12 18.80 12.24
C ARG A 153 -0.87 19.25 11.52
N TYR A 154 -1.01 20.18 10.60
CA TYR A 154 0.10 20.67 9.80
C TYR A 154 -0.05 22.15 9.49
N ARG A 155 1.08 22.78 9.13
CA ARG A 155 1.14 24.09 8.49
C ARG A 155 1.92 24.01 7.19
N ARG A 156 1.31 24.40 6.09
CA ARG A 156 2.00 24.48 4.80
C ARG A 156 3.00 25.62 4.80
N PRO A 157 4.28 25.38 4.50
CA PRO A 157 5.29 26.43 4.49
C PRO A 157 5.09 27.47 3.38
N ASP A 158 4.56 27.04 2.23
CA ASP A 158 4.35 27.87 1.03
C ASP A 158 3.17 28.85 1.16
N THR A 159 2.09 28.43 1.82
CA THR A 159 0.85 29.22 1.94
C THR A 159 0.51 29.66 3.35
N GLY A 160 1.13 29.07 4.36
CA GLY A 160 0.79 29.26 5.75
C GLY A 160 -0.53 28.61 6.17
N HIS A 161 -1.19 27.86 5.26
CA HIS A 161 -2.42 27.13 5.58
C HIS A 161 -2.21 26.12 6.70
N ARG A 162 -3.15 26.08 7.66
CA ARG A 162 -3.17 25.12 8.76
C ARG A 162 -4.38 24.23 8.66
N GLY A 163 -4.19 22.93 8.88
CA GLY A 163 -5.27 21.96 8.78
C GLY A 163 -4.94 20.64 9.46
N VAL A 164 -5.75 19.63 9.15
CA VAL A 164 -5.51 18.23 9.51
C VAL A 164 -5.37 17.44 8.21
N GLY A 165 -4.24 16.81 7.99
CA GLY A 165 -3.96 16.05 6.78
C GLY A 165 -3.67 14.58 7.05
N ILE A 166 -3.87 13.77 6.02
CA ILE A 166 -3.37 12.40 6.00
C ILE A 166 -2.09 12.34 5.16
N PHE A 167 -1.06 11.72 5.70
CA PHE A 167 0.27 11.64 5.12
C PHE A 167 0.68 10.18 4.95
N ASP A 168 1.45 9.90 3.91
CA ASP A 168 1.97 8.58 3.59
C ASP A 168 3.45 8.71 3.17
N TRP A 169 4.32 7.99 3.88
CA TRP A 169 5.75 8.03 3.67
C TRP A 169 6.15 7.23 2.43
N LYS A 170 7.03 7.79 1.64
CA LYS A 170 7.57 7.13 0.45
C LYS A 170 9.09 7.22 0.41
N SER A 171 9.75 6.06 0.45
CA SER A 171 11.19 5.91 0.28
C SER A 171 11.59 5.48 -1.13
N GLY A 172 10.63 5.31 -2.04
CA GLY A 172 10.84 4.89 -3.42
C GLY A 172 11.37 6.01 -4.33
N LYS A 173 11.31 5.80 -5.64
CA LYS A 173 11.76 6.80 -6.63
C LYS A 173 10.86 8.02 -6.72
N LYS A 174 9.59 7.90 -6.37
CA LYS A 174 8.57 8.98 -6.40
C LYS A 174 7.28 8.54 -5.73
N VAL A 175 6.39 9.50 -5.47
CA VAL A 175 4.99 9.23 -5.13
C VAL A 175 4.26 8.79 -6.41
N TYR A 176 3.55 7.68 -6.35
CA TYR A 176 2.78 7.14 -7.48
C TYR A 176 1.30 7.56 -7.39
N PRO A 177 0.60 7.69 -8.53
CA PRO A 177 -0.80 8.14 -8.55
C PRO A 177 -1.76 7.32 -7.67
N GLU A 178 -1.48 6.03 -7.47
CA GLU A 178 -2.30 5.15 -6.62
C GLU A 178 -2.36 5.61 -5.16
N ALA A 179 -1.37 6.37 -4.69
CA ALA A 179 -1.35 6.93 -3.33
C ALA A 179 -2.55 7.85 -3.06
N VAL A 180 -3.09 8.50 -4.10
CA VAL A 180 -4.27 9.35 -4.00
C VAL A 180 -5.49 8.55 -3.52
N TRP A 181 -5.78 7.41 -4.15
CA TRP A 181 -6.89 6.55 -3.73
C TRP A 181 -6.61 5.85 -2.41
N GLN A 182 -5.34 5.50 -2.13
CA GLN A 182 -4.92 4.90 -0.86
C GLN A 182 -5.23 5.84 0.31
N LEU A 183 -4.78 7.08 0.24
CA LEU A 183 -4.96 8.08 1.28
C LEU A 183 -6.44 8.45 1.48
N ASN A 184 -7.20 8.62 0.40
CA ASN A 184 -8.64 8.87 0.50
C ASN A 184 -9.38 7.66 1.10
N ALA A 185 -9.01 6.41 0.75
CA ALA A 185 -9.59 5.23 1.37
C ALA A 185 -9.36 5.18 2.88
N TYR A 186 -8.21 5.64 3.36
CA TYR A 186 -7.93 5.69 4.80
C TYR A 186 -8.67 6.84 5.49
N ALA A 187 -8.66 8.04 4.91
CA ALA A 187 -9.30 9.22 5.49
C ALA A 187 -10.82 9.12 5.55
N PHE A 188 -11.45 8.45 4.56
CA PHE A 188 -12.90 8.25 4.49
C PHE A 188 -13.34 6.87 5.00
N ALA A 189 -12.49 6.14 5.74
CA ALA A 189 -12.89 4.89 6.36
C ALA A 189 -13.96 5.13 7.45
N GLU A 190 -14.80 4.12 7.69
CA GLU A 190 -15.89 4.20 8.67
C GLU A 190 -15.36 4.41 10.10
N PHE A 191 -14.21 3.78 10.42
CA PHE A 191 -13.58 3.90 11.74
C PHE A 191 -12.10 3.55 11.68
N HIS A 192 -11.36 3.95 12.73
CA HIS A 192 -10.04 3.44 13.06
C HIS A 192 -10.04 2.69 14.39
N GLY A 193 -9.04 1.81 14.58
CA GLY A 193 -8.85 1.03 15.81
C GLY A 193 -8.93 -0.47 15.59
N LEU A 194 -8.51 -1.24 16.59
CA LEU A 194 -8.42 -2.70 16.54
C LEU A 194 -9.20 -3.36 17.68
N ALA A 195 -9.53 -4.64 17.52
CA ALA A 195 -10.12 -5.50 18.54
C ALA A 195 -11.42 -4.96 19.17
N GLY A 196 -12.20 -4.18 18.40
CA GLY A 196 -13.47 -3.61 18.86
C GLY A 196 -13.37 -2.24 19.51
N ASP A 197 -12.16 -1.71 19.68
CA ASP A 197 -11.91 -0.32 20.05
C ASP A 197 -12.00 0.56 18.80
N GLU A 198 -13.21 1.00 18.48
CA GLU A 198 -13.55 1.68 17.22
C GLU A 198 -13.84 3.15 17.47
N HIS A 199 -13.11 4.02 16.79
CA HIS A 199 -13.26 5.46 16.84
C HIS A 199 -13.48 6.04 15.44
N PRO A 200 -14.19 7.17 15.30
CA PRO A 200 -14.31 7.85 14.02
C PRO A 200 -12.93 8.31 13.53
N VAL A 201 -12.66 8.15 12.25
CA VAL A 201 -11.43 8.69 11.64
C VAL A 201 -11.47 10.22 11.75
N PRO A 202 -10.41 10.89 12.22
CA PRO A 202 -10.34 12.34 12.24
C PRO A 202 -10.60 12.95 10.87
N ALA A 203 -11.42 13.99 10.81
CA ALA A 203 -11.68 14.70 9.57
C ALA A 203 -10.39 15.35 9.05
N CYS A 204 -10.02 15.02 7.82
CA CYS A 204 -8.88 15.59 7.11
C CYS A 204 -9.36 16.59 6.05
N ASP A 205 -8.50 17.56 5.72
CA ASP A 205 -8.71 18.54 4.65
C ASP A 205 -7.72 18.39 3.49
N GLY A 206 -6.79 17.44 3.57
CA GLY A 206 -5.81 17.16 2.54
C GLY A 206 -5.15 15.79 2.67
N ALA A 207 -4.58 15.34 1.55
CA ALA A 207 -3.80 14.11 1.44
C ALA A 207 -2.43 14.41 0.85
N PHE A 208 -1.37 13.86 1.44
CA PHE A 208 0.01 14.21 1.11
C PHE A 208 0.88 12.96 1.02
N GLY A 209 1.53 12.77 -0.13
CA GLY A 209 2.63 11.81 -0.25
C GLY A 209 3.95 12.50 0.10
N VAL A 210 4.64 12.01 1.12
CA VAL A 210 5.92 12.56 1.58
C VAL A 210 7.05 11.67 1.11
N HIS A 211 7.86 12.17 0.20
CA HIS A 211 9.01 11.46 -0.36
C HIS A 211 10.28 11.90 0.35
N ILE A 212 10.83 11.05 1.21
CA ILE A 212 12.04 11.31 1.99
C ILE A 212 13.24 10.67 1.29
N ARG A 213 14.33 11.44 1.17
CA ARG A 213 15.62 11.03 0.58
C ARG A 213 16.77 11.52 1.46
N ALA A 214 17.97 11.04 1.19
CA ALA A 214 19.19 11.50 1.88
C ALA A 214 19.57 12.96 1.59
N ASP A 215 19.03 13.54 0.50
CA ASP A 215 19.30 14.92 0.07
C ASP A 215 18.12 15.88 0.29
N GLY A 216 17.11 15.48 1.07
CA GLY A 216 15.95 16.29 1.41
C GLY A 216 14.63 15.55 1.25
N PHE A 217 13.54 16.31 1.23
CA PHE A 217 12.19 15.76 1.08
C PHE A 217 11.37 16.53 0.04
N ASP A 218 10.35 15.85 -0.51
CA ASP A 218 9.31 16.47 -1.33
C ASP A 218 7.94 16.09 -0.79
N VAL A 219 7.04 17.06 -0.70
CA VAL A 219 5.63 16.81 -0.34
C VAL A 219 4.76 17.01 -1.58
N SER A 220 4.07 15.95 -1.96
CA SER A 220 3.15 15.93 -3.09
C SER A 220 1.71 15.96 -2.58
N PRO A 221 0.99 17.10 -2.70
CA PRO A 221 -0.42 17.15 -2.39
C PRO A 221 -1.19 16.31 -3.43
N GLY A 222 -2.04 15.42 -2.95
CA GLY A 222 -2.94 14.60 -3.75
C GLY A 222 -4.34 15.22 -3.86
N ALA A 223 -5.10 14.85 -4.88
CA ALA A 223 -6.52 15.14 -4.93
C ALA A 223 -7.20 14.50 -3.70
N PHE A 224 -8.08 15.25 -3.06
CA PHE A 224 -8.71 14.84 -1.82
C PHE A 224 -10.19 15.22 -1.80
N GLY A 225 -11.04 14.30 -1.39
CA GLY A 225 -12.47 14.55 -1.28
C GLY A 225 -13.33 13.31 -1.56
N PRO A 226 -14.64 13.44 -1.34
CA PRO A 226 -15.57 12.34 -1.51
C PRO A 226 -15.59 11.78 -2.96
N GLU A 227 -15.35 12.62 -3.97
CA GLU A 227 -15.32 12.16 -5.36
C GLU A 227 -14.14 11.19 -5.60
N ILE A 228 -12.99 11.46 -4.98
CA ILE A 228 -11.81 10.59 -5.08
C ILE A 228 -12.03 9.29 -4.28
N PHE A 229 -12.71 9.38 -3.15
CA PHE A 229 -13.12 8.20 -2.41
C PHE A 229 -14.10 7.32 -3.22
N ASP A 230 -15.04 7.91 -3.94
CA ASP A 230 -15.97 7.19 -4.83
C ASP A 230 -15.22 6.45 -5.96
N GLU A 231 -14.13 7.04 -6.48
CA GLU A 231 -13.24 6.35 -7.43
C GLU A 231 -12.61 5.11 -6.79
N PHE A 232 -12.12 5.21 -5.54
CA PHE A 232 -11.61 4.05 -4.81
C PHE A 232 -12.69 2.97 -4.62
N VAL A 233 -13.91 3.35 -4.31
CA VAL A 233 -15.06 2.42 -4.18
C VAL A 233 -15.32 1.71 -5.51
N ALA A 234 -15.20 2.40 -6.64
CA ALA A 234 -15.31 1.78 -7.97
C ALA A 234 -14.17 0.78 -8.23
N ILE A 235 -12.92 1.12 -7.85
CA ILE A 235 -11.78 0.21 -7.92
C ILE A 235 -12.00 -1.00 -7.01
N ARG A 236 -12.52 -0.81 -5.81
CA ARG A 236 -12.88 -1.88 -4.87
C ARG A 236 -13.88 -2.86 -5.51
N ARG A 237 -14.90 -2.34 -6.19
CA ARG A 237 -15.87 -3.16 -6.93
C ARG A 237 -15.22 -3.93 -8.08
N THR A 238 -14.32 -3.28 -8.81
CA THR A 238 -13.52 -3.90 -9.89
C THR A 238 -12.67 -5.05 -9.36
N HIS A 239 -11.99 -4.86 -8.22
CA HIS A 239 -11.24 -5.90 -7.53
C HIS A 239 -12.12 -7.11 -7.19
N GLU A 240 -13.32 -6.89 -6.70
CA GLU A 240 -14.25 -7.97 -6.38
C GLU A 240 -14.68 -8.76 -7.63
N ILE A 241 -14.97 -8.05 -8.72
CA ILE A 241 -15.31 -8.67 -10.02
C ILE A 241 -14.12 -9.47 -10.54
N ALA A 242 -12.92 -8.92 -10.53
CA ALA A 242 -11.69 -9.58 -10.97
C ALA A 242 -11.38 -10.84 -10.14
N LYS A 243 -11.65 -10.79 -8.82
CA LYS A 243 -11.49 -11.95 -7.94
C LYS A 243 -12.46 -13.07 -8.30
N ARG A 244 -13.72 -12.74 -8.60
CA ARG A 244 -14.73 -13.70 -9.05
C ARG A 244 -14.40 -14.27 -10.43
N GLY A 245 -13.91 -13.44 -11.35
CA GLY A 245 -13.59 -13.83 -12.72
C GLY A 245 -12.34 -14.71 -12.87
N ARG A 246 -11.52 -14.87 -11.83
CA ARG A 246 -10.37 -15.79 -11.81
C ARG A 246 -10.76 -17.26 -11.59
N GLY A 247 -12.06 -17.56 -11.37
CA GLY A 247 -12.61 -18.90 -11.32
C GLY A 247 -12.81 -19.51 -12.71
N ASP A 248 -13.60 -20.59 -12.79
CA ASP A 248 -14.00 -21.20 -14.07
C ASP A 248 -14.70 -20.14 -14.94
N TRP A 249 -14.23 -19.94 -16.17
CA TRP A 249 -14.84 -19.02 -17.13
C TRP A 249 -16.32 -19.33 -17.42
N ARG A 250 -16.76 -20.58 -17.14
CA ARG A 250 -18.14 -21.05 -17.29
C ARG A 250 -19.06 -20.56 -16.19
N THR A 251 -18.50 -20.17 -15.04
CA THR A 251 -19.24 -19.67 -13.90
C THR A 251 -18.64 -18.40 -13.34
N PRO A 252 -18.63 -17.28 -14.09
CA PRO A 252 -18.23 -15.99 -13.54
C PRO A 252 -19.25 -15.58 -12.48
N GLY A 253 -18.88 -15.86 -11.20
CA GLY A 253 -19.68 -15.44 -10.05
C GLY A 253 -21.03 -16.08 -9.94
N SER A 254 -21.12 -17.40 -9.85
CA SER A 254 -22.30 -18.20 -9.41
C SER A 254 -23.70 -17.71 -9.86
N GLY A 255 -23.78 -16.87 -10.82
CA GLY A 255 -25.04 -16.27 -11.31
C GLY A 255 -25.08 -16.35 -12.82
N HIS A 256 -25.68 -17.41 -13.32
CA HIS A 256 -26.39 -17.48 -14.59
C HIS A 256 -25.82 -16.75 -15.80
N LEU A 257 -25.19 -17.50 -16.67
CA LEU A 257 -25.34 -17.45 -18.13
C LEU A 257 -24.47 -18.50 -18.81
N GLY A 258 -24.57 -19.72 -18.37
CA GLY A 258 -24.04 -20.85 -19.10
C GLY A 258 -25.15 -21.50 -19.93
N ILE A 259 -25.45 -20.98 -21.10
CA ILE A 259 -26.08 -21.80 -22.11
C ILE A 259 -25.00 -22.77 -22.61
N ALA A 260 -25.03 -24.00 -22.13
CA ALA A 260 -24.20 -25.06 -22.69
C ALA A 260 -24.68 -25.30 -24.14
N ILE A 261 -23.91 -24.84 -25.09
CA ILE A 261 -24.12 -25.25 -26.50
C ILE A 261 -23.68 -26.73 -26.57
N GLN A 262 -24.62 -27.63 -26.46
CA GLN A 262 -24.36 -29.03 -26.81
C GLN A 262 -23.99 -29.07 -28.27
N LYS A 263 -22.79 -29.58 -28.61
CA LYS A 263 -22.48 -30.04 -29.96
C LYS A 263 -23.52 -31.09 -30.30
N GLY A 264 -24.35 -30.80 -31.29
CA GLY A 264 -25.22 -31.82 -31.87
C GLY A 264 -24.39 -33.01 -32.27
N THR A 265 -24.73 -34.18 -31.77
CA THR A 265 -24.29 -35.47 -32.34
C THR A 265 -24.80 -35.47 -33.77
N ALA A 266 -23.85 -35.38 -34.72
CA ALA A 266 -24.16 -35.70 -36.13
C ALA A 266 -24.68 -37.11 -36.18
N ALA A 267 -25.90 -37.28 -36.73
CA ALA A 267 -26.48 -38.55 -37.08
C ALA A 267 -25.80 -39.15 -38.32
#